data_3118182aae625cefa3f0f70aa5828b91
#
_entry.id   3118182aae625cefa3f0f70aa5828b91
#
_cell.length_a   1.000
_cell.length_b   1.000
_cell.length_c   1.000
_cell.angle_alpha   90.00
_cell.angle_beta   90.00
_cell.angle_gamma   90.00
#
_symmetry.space_group_name_H-M   'P 1'
#
loop_
_entity.id
_entity.type
_entity.pdbx_description
1 polymer ?
#
loop_
_entity_poly.entity_id
_entity_poly.type
_entity_poly.pdbx_seq_one_letter_code
_entity_poly.pdbx_strand_id
1 'polypeptide(L)'
;TPGASQELLVVSEDDIAVRAFRLEPEQINIVNKMSKGDQLILACAGSGKSVLLISKCFKAAKMNPNKKFLITCFNRNLQSLYTWYIERAGLQERNVECCTFDGLCKKLLEQNNLFLPGGNNAIEDRRKAVMMAFSNGKIKDRYYGIFIDEVQMFEPSWYKFSYNLLENKDNGDHIFVICGDKTQEIKQRQKHGKAPWNAGEGYPVYRGGNKSIRIEKNFRNCVEINDYINRYAQYARALIKMHNPEEQFDPDMFLRGQAFRHGEGVTIKQFNGNA
;
A
#
# COMPACT_ATOMS: atom_id res chain seq x y z
N THR A 1 -19.79 0.12 -23.99
CA THR A 1 -20.03 -1.33 -24.03
C THR A 1 -19.76 -1.92 -22.66
N PRO A 2 -20.72 -2.67 -22.04
CA PRO A 2 -20.61 -3.18 -20.66
C PRO A 2 -19.66 -4.36 -20.48
N GLY A 3 -18.80 -4.68 -21.41
CA GLY A 3 -18.03 -5.93 -21.45
C GLY A 3 -16.65 -5.94 -20.80
N ALA A 4 -16.10 -4.79 -20.38
CA ALA A 4 -14.70 -4.74 -19.92
C ALA A 4 -14.50 -4.98 -18.42
N SER A 5 -15.56 -5.05 -17.63
CA SER A 5 -15.48 -5.17 -16.16
C SER A 5 -15.53 -6.62 -15.64
N GLN A 6 -15.86 -7.58 -16.48
CA GLN A 6 -16.05 -8.99 -16.06
C GLN A 6 -14.79 -9.87 -16.20
N GLU A 7 -13.79 -9.44 -16.96
CA GLU A 7 -12.62 -10.30 -17.24
C GLU A 7 -11.47 -10.21 -16.22
N LEU A 8 -11.55 -9.35 -15.23
CA LEU A 8 -10.43 -9.15 -14.28
C LEU A 8 -10.34 -10.17 -13.15
N LEU A 9 -11.43 -10.89 -12.89
CA LEU A 9 -11.47 -11.99 -11.91
C LEU A 9 -12.41 -13.06 -12.42
N VAL A 10 -11.85 -14.15 -12.91
CA VAL A 10 -12.61 -15.37 -13.23
C VAL A 10 -12.92 -16.07 -11.91
N VAL A 11 -13.94 -15.60 -11.22
CA VAL A 11 -14.49 -16.22 -10.02
C VAL A 11 -16.00 -16.16 -10.19
N SER A 12 -16.73 -17.21 -9.82
CA SER A 12 -18.17 -17.32 -10.06
C SER A 12 -18.95 -16.16 -9.42
N GLU A 13 -20.05 -15.74 -10.07
CA GLU A 13 -20.89 -14.62 -9.61
C GLU A 13 -21.52 -14.82 -8.22
N ASP A 14 -21.54 -16.04 -7.71
CA ASP A 14 -22.13 -16.42 -6.42
C ASP A 14 -21.20 -16.25 -5.24
N ASP A 15 -19.95 -15.88 -5.46
CA ASP A 15 -18.96 -15.75 -4.39
C ASP A 15 -19.03 -14.36 -3.72
N ILE A 16 -19.26 -14.35 -2.41
CA ILE A 16 -19.28 -13.12 -1.58
C ILE A 16 -18.00 -12.29 -1.78
N ALA A 17 -16.87 -12.95 -2.04
CA ALA A 17 -15.59 -12.30 -2.32
C ALA A 17 -15.57 -11.54 -3.65
N VAL A 18 -16.28 -12.02 -4.67
CA VAL A 18 -16.41 -11.33 -5.98
C VAL A 18 -17.19 -10.04 -5.82
N ARG A 19 -18.23 -10.05 -4.98
CA ARG A 19 -18.99 -8.82 -4.66
C ARG A 19 -18.12 -7.78 -3.95
N ALA A 20 -17.16 -8.21 -3.14
CA ALA A 20 -16.21 -7.32 -2.46
C ALA A 20 -15.21 -6.65 -3.42
N PHE A 21 -14.99 -7.22 -4.61
CA PHE A 21 -14.07 -6.71 -5.63
C PHE A 21 -14.74 -6.02 -6.81
N ARG A 22 -16.02 -5.72 -6.75
CA ARG A 22 -16.64 -4.86 -7.78
C ARG A 22 -15.99 -3.48 -7.72
N LEU A 23 -15.01 -3.30 -8.58
CA LEU A 23 -14.37 -2.00 -8.78
C LEU A 23 -15.38 -1.04 -9.42
N GLU A 24 -15.43 0.17 -8.89
CA GLU A 24 -16.13 1.27 -9.54
C GLU A 24 -15.45 1.65 -10.87
N PRO A 25 -16.16 2.25 -11.83
CA PRO A 25 -15.60 2.62 -13.14
C PRO A 25 -14.29 3.41 -13.05
N GLU A 26 -14.17 4.30 -12.07
CA GLU A 26 -12.96 5.08 -11.81
C GLU A 26 -11.81 4.19 -11.35
N GLN A 27 -12.08 3.24 -10.47
CA GLN A 27 -11.08 2.26 -10.01
C GLN A 27 -10.63 1.35 -11.16
N ILE A 28 -11.57 0.92 -12.02
CA ILE A 28 -11.27 0.15 -13.23
C ILE A 28 -10.33 0.94 -14.15
N ASN A 29 -10.60 2.25 -14.34
CA ASN A 29 -9.73 3.10 -15.12
C ASN A 29 -8.31 3.19 -14.53
N ILE A 30 -8.19 3.29 -13.20
CA ILE A 30 -6.90 3.31 -12.50
C ILE A 30 -6.15 1.98 -12.69
N VAL A 31 -6.85 0.84 -12.59
CA VAL A 31 -6.27 -0.48 -12.85
C VAL A 31 -5.84 -0.61 -14.29
N ASN A 32 -6.64 -0.12 -15.24
CA ASN A 32 -6.37 -0.20 -16.66
C ASN A 32 -5.25 0.72 -17.15
N LYS A 33 -5.06 1.86 -16.49
CA LYS A 33 -3.92 2.78 -16.73
C LYS A 33 -2.62 2.23 -16.13
N MET A 34 -2.38 0.93 -16.27
CA MET A 34 -1.15 0.35 -15.78
C MET A 34 -0.03 0.65 -16.75
N SER A 35 0.83 1.56 -16.36
CA SER A 35 2.10 1.83 -17.03
C SER A 35 3.22 1.09 -16.31
N LYS A 36 4.26 0.72 -17.03
CA LYS A 36 5.56 0.38 -16.44
C LYS A 36 6.08 1.58 -15.65
N GLY A 37 6.94 1.32 -14.68
CA GLY A 37 7.54 2.33 -13.82
C GLY A 37 6.83 2.50 -12.48
N ASP A 38 6.96 3.69 -11.92
CA ASP A 38 6.63 3.99 -10.52
C ASP A 38 5.29 4.69 -10.39
N GLN A 39 4.44 4.24 -9.46
CA GLN A 39 3.14 4.83 -9.19
C GLN A 39 2.84 4.90 -7.70
N LEU A 40 2.40 6.05 -7.23
CA LEU A 40 1.89 6.29 -5.90
C LEU A 40 0.37 6.46 -5.94
N ILE A 41 -0.34 5.73 -5.10
CA ILE A 41 -1.79 5.86 -4.91
C ILE A 41 -2.03 6.36 -3.48
N LEU A 42 -2.40 7.62 -3.37
CA LEU A 42 -2.85 8.22 -2.11
C LEU A 42 -4.37 8.18 -2.04
N ALA A 43 -4.88 7.64 -0.96
CA ALA A 43 -6.32 7.47 -0.86
C ALA A 43 -6.78 7.51 0.60
N CYS A 44 -7.94 8.10 0.83
CA CYS A 44 -8.54 8.14 2.16
C CYS A 44 -8.92 6.75 2.67
N ALA A 45 -9.18 6.64 3.98
CA ALA A 45 -9.71 5.43 4.58
C ALA A 45 -11.02 5.00 3.90
N GLY A 46 -11.17 3.71 3.60
CA GLY A 46 -12.39 3.19 2.98
C GLY A 46 -12.50 3.42 1.47
N SER A 47 -11.46 3.90 0.81
CA SER A 47 -11.44 4.15 -0.66
C SER A 47 -11.19 2.91 -1.53
N GLY A 48 -10.93 1.74 -0.92
CA GLY A 48 -10.60 0.52 -1.65
C GLY A 48 -9.15 0.42 -2.11
N LYS A 49 -8.20 1.12 -1.45
CA LYS A 49 -6.74 1.06 -1.75
C LYS A 49 -6.21 -0.35 -1.98
N SER A 50 -6.47 -1.24 -1.01
CA SER A 50 -5.97 -2.62 -1.04
C SER A 50 -6.54 -3.43 -2.20
N VAL A 51 -7.82 -3.21 -2.51
CA VAL A 51 -8.49 -3.84 -3.67
C VAL A 51 -7.87 -3.37 -4.98
N LEU A 52 -7.61 -2.09 -5.08
CA LEU A 52 -6.93 -1.49 -6.25
C LEU A 52 -5.52 -2.04 -6.44
N LEU A 53 -4.75 -2.12 -5.35
CA LEU A 53 -3.37 -2.62 -5.37
C LEU A 53 -3.32 -4.06 -5.87
N ILE A 54 -4.17 -4.93 -5.30
CA ILE A 54 -4.18 -6.35 -5.69
C ILE A 54 -4.68 -6.53 -7.14
N SER A 55 -5.69 -5.76 -7.56
CA SER A 55 -6.19 -5.81 -8.95
C SER A 55 -5.12 -5.40 -9.96
N LYS A 56 -4.31 -4.38 -9.63
CA LYS A 56 -3.15 -4.00 -10.44
C LYS A 56 -2.11 -5.09 -10.51
N CYS A 57 -1.78 -5.70 -9.36
CA CYS A 57 -0.83 -6.81 -9.31
C CYS A 57 -1.31 -8.00 -10.17
N PHE A 58 -2.57 -8.38 -10.05
CA PHE A 58 -3.15 -9.49 -10.81
C PHE A 58 -3.14 -9.24 -12.31
N LYS A 59 -3.50 -8.03 -12.72
CA LYS A 59 -3.40 -7.65 -14.13
C LYS A 59 -1.96 -7.72 -14.63
N ALA A 60 -1.00 -7.20 -13.86
CA ALA A 60 0.42 -7.23 -14.20
C ALA A 60 0.92 -8.67 -14.35
N ALA A 61 0.58 -9.54 -13.40
CA ALA A 61 0.98 -10.94 -13.42
C ALA A 61 0.39 -11.71 -14.61
N LYS A 62 -0.88 -11.46 -14.95
CA LYS A 62 -1.52 -12.05 -16.14
C LYS A 62 -0.83 -11.63 -17.44
N MET A 63 -0.44 -10.36 -17.53
CA MET A 63 0.24 -9.81 -18.73
C MET A 63 1.71 -10.25 -18.82
N ASN A 64 2.34 -10.65 -17.73
CA ASN A 64 3.75 -11.01 -17.65
C ASN A 64 3.93 -12.35 -16.89
N PRO A 65 3.46 -13.48 -17.45
CA PRO A 65 3.35 -14.75 -16.71
C PRO A 65 4.71 -15.35 -16.28
N ASN A 66 5.80 -14.94 -16.94
CA ASN A 66 7.15 -15.43 -16.65
C ASN A 66 7.93 -14.51 -15.69
N LYS A 67 7.28 -13.46 -15.16
CA LYS A 67 7.92 -12.48 -14.27
C LYS A 67 7.47 -12.70 -12.83
N LYS A 68 8.37 -12.34 -11.88
CA LYS A 68 8.10 -12.45 -10.45
C LYS A 68 7.49 -11.16 -9.90
N PHE A 69 6.49 -11.31 -9.05
CA PHE A 69 5.78 -10.21 -8.41
C PHE A 69 5.74 -10.38 -6.90
N LEU A 70 5.85 -9.27 -6.19
CA LEU A 70 5.77 -9.21 -4.74
C LEU A 70 4.67 -8.24 -4.31
N ILE A 71 3.77 -8.70 -3.45
CA ILE A 71 2.92 -7.83 -2.64
C ILE A 71 3.49 -7.81 -1.23
N THR A 72 3.79 -6.63 -0.70
CA THR A 72 4.26 -6.49 0.67
C THR A 72 3.43 -5.47 1.45
N CYS A 73 3.24 -5.70 2.73
CA CYS A 73 2.44 -4.88 3.61
C CYS A 73 3.03 -4.88 5.03
N PHE A 74 2.47 -4.01 5.88
CA PHE A 74 2.96 -3.87 7.26
C PHE A 74 2.45 -4.96 8.19
N ASN A 75 1.18 -5.38 8.08
CA ASN A 75 0.54 -6.25 9.05
C ASN A 75 0.16 -7.63 8.48
N ARG A 76 0.09 -8.63 9.39
CA ARG A 76 -0.20 -10.03 9.04
C ARG A 76 -1.64 -10.26 8.56
N ASN A 77 -2.60 -9.52 9.09
CA ASN A 77 -4.01 -9.70 8.69
C ASN A 77 -4.19 -9.32 7.21
N LEU A 78 -3.55 -8.24 6.78
CA LEU A 78 -3.58 -7.81 5.40
C LEU A 78 -2.82 -8.80 4.50
N GLN A 79 -1.69 -9.34 4.96
CA GLN A 79 -0.98 -10.41 4.27
C GLN A 79 -1.88 -11.63 4.06
N SER A 80 -2.55 -12.11 5.12
CA SER A 80 -3.45 -13.28 5.02
C SER A 80 -4.57 -13.06 4.00
N LEU A 81 -5.14 -11.85 3.98
CA LEU A 81 -6.16 -11.48 3.00
C LEU A 81 -5.60 -11.56 1.57
N TYR A 82 -4.43 -10.98 1.33
CA TYR A 82 -3.80 -11.02 0.01
C TYR A 82 -3.42 -12.43 -0.42
N THR A 83 -2.89 -13.24 0.48
CA THR A 83 -2.56 -14.65 0.22
C THR A 83 -3.80 -15.41 -0.22
N TRP A 84 -4.92 -15.25 0.50
CA TRP A 84 -6.19 -15.87 0.14
C TRP A 84 -6.66 -15.47 -1.27
N TYR A 85 -6.52 -14.20 -1.65
CA TYR A 85 -6.89 -13.74 -3.00
C TYR A 85 -5.97 -14.30 -4.09
N ILE A 86 -4.65 -14.37 -3.83
CA ILE A 86 -3.66 -14.92 -4.74
C ILE A 86 -3.97 -16.40 -5.02
N GLU A 87 -4.24 -17.17 -3.96
CA GLU A 87 -4.61 -18.57 -4.03
C GLU A 87 -5.88 -18.78 -4.88
N ARG A 88 -6.92 -18.02 -4.54
CA ARG A 88 -8.20 -18.12 -5.22
C ARG A 88 -8.15 -17.70 -6.70
N ALA A 89 -7.27 -16.80 -7.05
CA ALA A 89 -7.03 -16.37 -8.43
C ALA A 89 -6.11 -17.31 -9.22
N GLY A 90 -5.57 -18.36 -8.61
CA GLY A 90 -4.60 -19.28 -9.23
C GLY A 90 -3.30 -18.58 -9.65
N LEU A 91 -2.91 -17.51 -8.94
CA LEU A 91 -1.77 -16.69 -9.33
C LEU A 91 -0.47 -17.08 -8.61
N GLN A 92 -0.52 -18.01 -7.67
CA GLN A 92 0.70 -18.61 -7.08
C GLN A 92 1.54 -19.30 -8.15
N GLU A 93 0.88 -19.99 -9.07
CA GLU A 93 1.51 -20.62 -10.24
C GLU A 93 2.14 -19.60 -11.20
N ARG A 94 1.81 -18.30 -11.03
CA ARG A 94 2.31 -17.18 -11.85
C ARG A 94 3.36 -16.35 -11.14
N ASN A 95 4.02 -16.92 -10.12
CA ASN A 95 5.08 -16.25 -9.35
C ASN A 95 4.64 -14.93 -8.69
N VAL A 96 3.39 -14.85 -8.20
CA VAL A 96 2.91 -13.79 -7.31
C VAL A 96 3.01 -14.27 -5.88
N GLU A 97 3.79 -13.58 -5.08
CA GLU A 97 3.97 -13.86 -3.66
C GLU A 97 3.55 -12.68 -2.79
N CYS A 98 3.11 -12.98 -1.58
CA CYS A 98 2.75 -11.96 -0.59
C CYS A 98 3.42 -12.25 0.75
N CYS A 99 4.01 -11.23 1.35
CA CYS A 99 4.54 -11.28 2.71
C CYS A 99 4.54 -9.91 3.38
N THR A 100 4.58 -9.90 4.71
CA THR A 100 4.93 -8.67 5.42
C THR A 100 6.39 -8.31 5.15
N PHE A 101 6.78 -7.05 5.39
CA PHE A 101 8.19 -6.66 5.24
C PHE A 101 9.13 -7.51 6.10
N ASP A 102 8.74 -7.84 7.33
CA ASP A 102 9.52 -8.73 8.21
C ASP A 102 9.59 -10.16 7.68
N GLY A 103 8.48 -10.64 7.12
CA GLY A 103 8.43 -11.93 6.43
C GLY A 103 9.34 -11.98 5.21
N LEU A 104 9.39 -10.90 4.42
CA LEU A 104 10.30 -10.75 3.30
C LEU A 104 11.76 -10.82 3.75
N CYS A 105 12.12 -10.08 4.80
CA CYS A 105 13.48 -10.12 5.35
C CYS A 105 13.90 -11.53 5.77
N LYS A 106 13.04 -12.23 6.51
CA LYS A 106 13.27 -13.62 6.90
C LYS A 106 13.46 -14.52 5.68
N LYS A 107 12.53 -14.48 4.74
CA LYS A 107 12.53 -15.29 3.52
C LYS A 107 13.81 -15.09 2.70
N LEU A 108 14.23 -13.85 2.48
CA LEU A 108 15.43 -13.54 1.70
C LEU A 108 16.70 -14.06 2.36
N LEU A 109 16.81 -14.03 3.70
CA LEU A 109 17.93 -14.63 4.41
C LEU A 109 17.93 -16.16 4.25
N GLU A 110 16.79 -16.82 4.42
CA GLU A 110 16.65 -18.27 4.29
C GLU A 110 16.96 -18.74 2.85
N GLN A 111 16.39 -18.09 1.84
CA GLN A 111 16.59 -18.47 0.43
C GLN A 111 18.03 -18.30 -0.06
N ASN A 112 18.78 -17.37 0.53
CA ASN A 112 20.18 -17.16 0.20
C ASN A 112 21.14 -17.89 1.16
N ASN A 113 20.65 -18.83 1.98
CA ASN A 113 21.42 -19.60 2.96
C ASN A 113 22.25 -18.72 3.91
N LEU A 114 21.68 -17.59 4.33
CA LEU A 114 22.32 -16.65 5.23
C LEU A 114 21.88 -16.89 6.68
N PHE A 115 22.73 -16.48 7.62
CA PHE A 115 22.40 -16.57 9.05
C PHE A 115 21.08 -15.85 9.37
N LEU A 116 20.20 -16.57 10.06
CA LEU A 116 18.90 -16.04 10.49
C LEU A 116 18.97 -15.65 11.98
N PRO A 117 19.04 -14.35 12.28
CA PRO A 117 19.04 -13.88 13.67
C PRO A 117 17.82 -14.35 14.46
N GLY A 118 18.05 -14.78 15.71
CA GLY A 118 17.05 -15.20 16.68
C GLY A 118 17.10 -14.34 17.95
N GLY A 119 16.31 -14.73 18.97
CA GLY A 119 16.28 -14.03 20.26
C GLY A 119 15.30 -12.85 20.32
N ASN A 120 15.43 -12.02 21.37
CA ASN A 120 14.46 -10.98 21.69
C ASN A 120 14.36 -9.86 20.63
N ASN A 121 15.46 -9.56 19.93
CA ASN A 121 15.53 -8.52 18.90
C ASN A 121 15.52 -9.11 17.47
N ALA A 122 15.14 -10.37 17.31
CA ALA A 122 15.23 -11.10 16.05
C ALA A 122 14.66 -10.35 14.82
N ILE A 123 13.57 -9.64 14.98
CA ILE A 123 12.94 -8.90 13.87
C ILE A 123 13.87 -7.78 13.38
N GLU A 124 14.35 -6.95 14.28
CA GLU A 124 15.23 -5.83 13.95
C GLU A 124 16.57 -6.30 13.42
N ASP A 125 17.13 -7.35 14.01
CA ASP A 125 18.40 -7.91 13.58
C ASP A 125 18.30 -8.57 12.19
N ARG A 126 17.16 -9.20 11.85
CA ARG A 126 16.89 -9.73 10.50
C ARG A 126 16.79 -8.61 9.47
N ARG A 127 16.15 -7.49 9.80
CA ARG A 127 16.09 -6.32 8.93
C ARG A 127 17.48 -5.77 8.62
N LYS A 128 18.33 -5.61 9.64
CA LYS A 128 19.72 -5.17 9.48
C LYS A 128 20.53 -6.16 8.67
N ALA A 129 20.42 -7.45 9.01
CA ALA A 129 21.15 -8.52 8.34
C ALA A 129 20.83 -8.60 6.84
N VAL A 130 19.54 -8.51 6.46
CA VAL A 130 19.14 -8.58 5.06
C VAL A 130 19.62 -7.36 4.27
N MET A 131 19.55 -6.16 4.84
CA MET A 131 20.05 -4.94 4.21
C MET A 131 21.56 -4.97 3.99
N MET A 132 22.32 -5.44 5.00
CA MET A 132 23.75 -5.63 4.90
C MET A 132 24.09 -6.70 3.85
N ALA A 133 23.40 -7.82 3.85
CA ALA A 133 23.63 -8.89 2.88
C ALA A 133 23.32 -8.43 1.44
N PHE A 134 22.28 -7.63 1.28
CA PHE A 134 21.96 -7.03 -0.02
C PHE A 134 23.05 -6.08 -0.51
N SER A 135 23.52 -5.17 0.35
CA SER A 135 24.62 -4.24 0.01
C SER A 135 25.91 -4.96 -0.35
N ASN A 136 26.15 -6.13 0.23
CA ASN A 136 27.29 -6.99 -0.07
C ASN A 136 27.07 -7.94 -1.27
N GLY A 137 25.98 -7.79 -2.01
CA GLY A 137 25.66 -8.59 -3.20
C GLY A 137 25.31 -10.06 -2.91
N LYS A 138 25.05 -10.42 -1.64
CA LYS A 138 24.70 -11.78 -1.25
C LYS A 138 23.24 -12.14 -1.54
N ILE A 139 22.36 -11.15 -1.69
CA ILE A 139 20.95 -11.34 -2.05
C ILE A 139 20.79 -11.02 -3.53
N LYS A 140 20.44 -12.04 -4.30
CA LYS A 140 20.30 -11.97 -5.77
C LYS A 140 18.84 -11.92 -6.22
N ASP A 141 17.91 -12.16 -5.32
CA ASP A 141 16.48 -12.13 -5.62
C ASP A 141 16.06 -10.79 -6.16
N ARG A 142 15.28 -10.81 -7.23
CA ARG A 142 14.74 -9.62 -7.88
C ARG A 142 13.30 -9.88 -8.31
N TYR A 143 12.52 -8.80 -8.39
CA TYR A 143 11.13 -8.79 -8.78
C TYR A 143 10.92 -7.83 -9.95
N TYR A 144 10.12 -8.25 -10.90
CA TYR A 144 9.69 -7.38 -11.99
C TYR A 144 8.65 -6.36 -11.50
N GLY A 145 7.78 -6.78 -10.58
CA GLY A 145 6.79 -5.90 -9.98
C GLY A 145 6.76 -6.01 -8.46
N ILE A 146 6.73 -4.87 -7.78
CA ILE A 146 6.58 -4.77 -6.32
C ILE A 146 5.42 -3.84 -6.00
N PHE A 147 4.52 -4.33 -5.15
CA PHE A 147 3.32 -3.65 -4.71
C PHE A 147 3.34 -3.50 -3.20
N ILE A 148 3.32 -2.27 -2.69
CA ILE A 148 3.40 -1.99 -1.24
C ILE A 148 2.07 -1.38 -0.77
N ASP A 149 1.41 -2.04 0.17
CA ASP A 149 0.24 -1.47 0.84
C ASP A 149 0.62 -0.89 2.20
N GLU A 150 -0.14 0.13 2.63
CA GLU A 150 0.09 0.89 3.86
C GLU A 150 1.54 1.42 3.95
N VAL A 151 2.04 1.96 2.85
CA VAL A 151 3.43 2.41 2.72
C VAL A 151 3.82 3.49 3.74
N GLN A 152 2.86 4.26 4.28
CA GLN A 152 3.10 5.23 5.36
C GLN A 152 3.60 4.55 6.65
N MET A 153 3.37 3.24 6.80
CA MET A 153 3.85 2.45 7.94
C MET A 153 5.29 1.96 7.77
N PHE A 154 5.87 2.15 6.59
CA PHE A 154 7.25 1.75 6.29
C PHE A 154 8.25 2.79 6.81
N GLU A 155 9.42 2.32 7.21
CA GLU A 155 10.56 3.18 7.39
C GLU A 155 11.18 3.55 6.03
N PRO A 156 11.82 4.72 5.90
CA PRO A 156 12.50 5.10 4.66
C PRO A 156 13.50 4.05 4.17
N SER A 157 14.20 3.37 5.08
CA SER A 157 15.12 2.28 4.78
C SER A 157 14.42 1.07 4.16
N TRP A 158 13.22 0.72 4.64
CA TRP A 158 12.45 -0.40 4.11
C TRP A 158 11.90 -0.11 2.71
N TYR A 159 11.43 1.12 2.51
CA TYR A 159 11.01 1.59 1.19
C TYR A 159 12.17 1.51 0.19
N LYS A 160 13.34 2.07 0.55
CA LYS A 160 14.54 2.04 -0.28
C LYS A 160 14.98 0.61 -0.61
N PHE A 161 15.00 -0.26 0.39
CA PHE A 161 15.33 -1.66 0.21
C PHE A 161 14.36 -2.35 -0.76
N SER A 162 13.04 -2.17 -0.57
CA SER A 162 12.04 -2.74 -1.46
C SER A 162 12.20 -2.26 -2.90
N TYR A 163 12.46 -0.97 -3.12
CA TYR A 163 12.71 -0.43 -4.44
C TYR A 163 13.96 -1.04 -5.10
N ASN A 164 15.00 -1.26 -4.32
CA ASN A 164 16.25 -1.86 -4.82
C ASN A 164 16.15 -3.36 -5.14
N LEU A 165 15.08 -4.04 -4.70
CA LEU A 165 14.78 -5.40 -5.12
C LEU A 165 14.16 -5.50 -6.52
N LEU A 166 13.83 -4.38 -7.17
CA LEU A 166 13.32 -4.38 -8.53
C LEU A 166 14.40 -4.80 -9.54
N GLU A 167 14.03 -5.65 -10.49
CA GLU A 167 14.79 -5.80 -11.72
C GLU A 167 14.54 -4.60 -12.63
N ASN A 168 15.53 -4.26 -13.45
CA ASN A 168 15.40 -3.22 -14.50
C ASN A 168 14.95 -1.83 -14.01
N LYS A 169 15.18 -1.49 -12.74
CA LYS A 169 14.78 -0.19 -12.18
C LYS A 169 15.41 0.99 -12.92
N ASP A 170 16.63 0.81 -13.44
CA ASP A 170 17.41 1.89 -14.07
C ASP A 170 16.94 2.23 -15.49
N ASN A 171 16.27 1.30 -16.19
CA ASN A 171 15.72 1.50 -17.52
C ASN A 171 14.20 1.67 -17.57
N GLY A 172 13.52 1.64 -16.40
CA GLY A 172 12.07 1.80 -16.29
C GLY A 172 11.24 0.59 -16.73
N ASP A 173 11.86 -0.55 -17.04
CA ASP A 173 11.15 -1.79 -17.39
C ASP A 173 10.82 -2.62 -16.13
N HIS A 174 10.05 -2.01 -15.24
CA HIS A 174 9.57 -2.59 -14.00
C HIS A 174 8.19 -2.04 -13.66
N ILE A 175 7.58 -2.57 -12.60
CA ILE A 175 6.32 -2.07 -12.04
C ILE A 175 6.50 -1.87 -10.54
N PHE A 176 6.40 -0.62 -10.07
CA PHE A 176 6.47 -0.29 -8.65
C PHE A 176 5.26 0.52 -8.25
N VAL A 177 4.33 -0.09 -7.52
CA VAL A 177 3.10 0.55 -7.09
C VAL A 177 3.05 0.60 -5.58
N ILE A 178 2.90 1.78 -5.03
CA ILE A 178 2.75 1.98 -3.58
C ILE A 178 1.41 2.63 -3.27
N CYS A 179 0.75 2.13 -2.23
CA CYS A 179 -0.51 2.68 -1.73
C CYS A 179 -0.35 3.14 -0.29
N GLY A 180 -0.94 4.28 0.04
CA GLY A 180 -0.90 4.79 1.40
C GLY A 180 -1.95 5.84 1.72
N ASP A 181 -2.03 6.10 3.02
CA ASP A 181 -2.85 7.18 3.60
C ASP A 181 -2.02 7.86 4.69
N LYS A 182 -1.60 9.09 4.46
CA LYS A 182 -0.77 9.84 5.39
C LYS A 182 -1.48 10.13 6.72
N THR A 183 -2.81 10.12 6.73
CA THR A 183 -3.59 10.33 7.96
C THR A 183 -3.59 9.13 8.90
N GLN A 184 -3.19 7.95 8.40
CA GLN A 184 -3.18 6.70 9.16
C GLN A 184 -1.79 6.29 9.66
N GLU A 185 -0.85 7.21 9.71
CA GLU A 185 0.46 6.96 10.30
C GLU A 185 0.36 6.90 11.84
N ILE A 186 0.35 5.70 12.40
CA ILE A 186 0.21 5.47 13.85
C ILE A 186 1.56 5.64 14.57
N LYS A 187 2.66 5.37 13.89
CA LYS A 187 4.00 5.48 14.47
C LYS A 187 4.66 6.73 13.87
N GLN A 188 4.87 7.76 14.70
CA GLN A 188 5.66 8.94 14.33
C GLN A 188 7.11 8.54 13.99
N ARG A 189 7.30 7.72 12.97
CA ARG A 189 8.61 7.25 12.52
C ARG A 189 9.34 8.31 11.70
N GLN A 190 8.63 9.33 11.30
CA GLN A 190 9.16 10.40 10.47
C GLN A 190 9.44 11.61 11.33
N LYS A 191 10.69 11.76 11.70
CA LYS A 191 11.18 13.06 12.12
C LYS A 191 10.95 14.03 10.95
N HIS A 192 10.14 15.07 11.17
CA HIS A 192 9.84 16.15 10.21
C HIS A 192 8.86 15.85 9.07
N GLY A 193 7.89 14.95 9.23
CA GLY A 193 6.75 14.84 8.30
C GLY A 193 7.08 14.38 6.87
N LYS A 194 8.27 13.84 6.63
CA LYS A 194 8.65 13.32 5.30
C LYS A 194 8.15 11.90 5.11
N ALA A 195 7.32 11.70 4.10
CA ALA A 195 6.81 10.38 3.74
C ALA A 195 7.96 9.41 3.35
N PRO A 196 7.84 8.08 3.62
CA PRO A 196 8.89 7.10 3.31
C PRO A 196 9.34 7.13 1.85
N TRP A 197 8.43 7.47 0.93
CA TRP A 197 8.70 7.58 -0.49
C TRP A 197 9.39 8.89 -0.91
N ASN A 198 9.55 9.85 -0.02
CA ASN A 198 10.42 11.02 -0.26
C ASN A 198 11.87 10.64 0.05
N ALA A 199 12.39 9.64 -0.66
CA ALA A 199 13.62 8.94 -0.31
C ALA A 199 14.91 9.62 -0.81
N GLY A 200 14.80 10.68 -1.63
CA GLY A 200 15.94 11.46 -2.16
C GLY A 200 16.42 10.97 -3.51
N GLU A 201 17.65 11.34 -3.85
CA GLU A 201 18.27 11.02 -5.14
C GLU A 201 18.36 9.52 -5.40
N GLY A 202 18.14 9.10 -6.64
CA GLY A 202 18.11 7.69 -7.06
C GLY A 202 16.81 6.95 -6.77
N TYR A 203 15.78 7.64 -6.22
CA TYR A 203 14.47 7.06 -5.95
C TYR A 203 13.36 7.80 -6.68
N PRO A 204 12.18 7.15 -6.89
CA PRO A 204 11.08 7.75 -7.63
C PRO A 204 10.60 9.07 -7.06
N VAL A 205 10.32 10.00 -7.96
CA VAL A 205 9.64 11.26 -7.64
C VAL A 205 8.21 11.18 -8.17
N TYR A 206 7.26 11.16 -7.25
CA TYR A 206 5.84 11.04 -7.57
C TYR A 206 5.21 12.44 -7.73
N ARG A 207 5.53 13.13 -8.82
CA ARG A 207 4.96 14.44 -9.13
C ARG A 207 4.27 14.41 -10.49
N GLY A 208 3.00 14.83 -10.50
CA GLY A 208 2.21 15.02 -11.72
C GLY A 208 1.76 13.74 -12.44
N GLY A 209 0.75 13.88 -13.28
CA GLY A 209 0.26 12.88 -14.22
C GLY A 209 -0.12 11.53 -13.61
N ASN A 210 0.26 10.46 -14.30
CA ASN A 210 -0.06 9.08 -13.89
C ASN A 210 0.81 8.55 -12.73
N LYS A 211 1.83 9.29 -12.29
CA LYS A 211 2.74 8.86 -11.21
C LYS A 211 2.16 9.03 -9.81
N SER A 212 1.21 9.95 -9.63
CA SER A 212 0.53 10.16 -8.35
C SER A 212 -0.98 10.23 -8.57
N ILE A 213 -1.68 9.25 -8.05
CA ILE A 213 -3.14 9.14 -8.12
C ILE A 213 -3.70 9.44 -6.75
N ARG A 214 -4.76 10.28 -6.68
CA ARG A 214 -5.50 10.56 -5.45
C ARG A 214 -6.90 10.00 -5.57
N ILE A 215 -7.35 9.31 -4.51
CA ILE A 215 -8.69 8.74 -4.43
C ILE A 215 -9.37 9.29 -3.18
N GLU A 216 -10.37 10.13 -3.40
CA GLU A 216 -11.13 10.79 -2.33
C GLU A 216 -12.45 10.07 -2.05
N LYS A 217 -12.90 9.19 -2.94
CA LYS A 217 -14.13 8.41 -2.74
C LYS A 217 -14.00 7.43 -1.58
N ASN A 218 -14.99 7.47 -0.67
CA ASN A 218 -15.09 6.58 0.48
C ASN A 218 -16.28 5.63 0.29
N PHE A 219 -16.00 4.35 0.15
CA PHE A 219 -17.01 3.31 -0.07
C PHE A 219 -17.42 2.59 1.23
N ARG A 220 -16.73 2.84 2.32
CA ARG A 220 -16.95 2.17 3.61
C ARG A 220 -17.94 2.94 4.48
N ASN A 221 -17.73 4.23 4.66
CA ASN A 221 -18.49 5.07 5.56
C ASN A 221 -19.71 5.69 4.86
N CYS A 222 -20.76 5.99 5.62
CA CYS A 222 -21.85 6.86 5.15
C CYS A 222 -21.44 8.33 5.16
N VAL A 223 -22.24 9.17 4.54
CA VAL A 223 -22.00 10.62 4.40
C VAL A 223 -21.81 11.27 5.78
N GLU A 224 -22.67 10.93 6.74
CA GLU A 224 -22.70 11.50 8.08
C GLU A 224 -21.41 11.20 8.87
N ILE A 225 -20.92 9.95 8.82
CA ILE A 225 -19.64 9.54 9.44
C ILE A 225 -18.48 10.23 8.72
N ASN A 226 -18.53 10.25 7.41
CA ASN A 226 -17.46 10.84 6.60
C ASN A 226 -17.33 12.34 6.83
N ASP A 227 -18.44 13.07 6.94
CA ASP A 227 -18.46 14.49 7.25
C ASP A 227 -17.92 14.77 8.66
N TYR A 228 -18.25 13.91 9.63
CA TYR A 228 -17.68 14.01 10.96
C TYR A 228 -16.15 13.85 10.94
N ILE A 229 -15.64 12.83 10.24
CA ILE A 229 -14.20 12.60 10.08
C ILE A 229 -13.51 13.78 9.41
N ASN A 230 -14.11 14.33 8.36
CA ASN A 230 -13.57 15.49 7.65
C ASN A 230 -13.51 16.75 8.53
N ARG A 231 -14.54 17.00 9.36
CA ARG A 231 -14.54 18.10 10.34
C ARG A 231 -13.46 17.91 11.40
N TYR A 232 -13.34 16.70 11.94
CA TYR A 232 -12.28 16.36 12.89
C TYR A 232 -10.88 16.61 12.32
N ALA A 233 -10.63 16.16 11.08
CA ALA A 233 -9.37 16.38 10.39
C ALA A 233 -9.06 17.88 10.18
N GLN A 234 -10.07 18.69 9.84
CA GLN A 234 -9.93 20.15 9.73
C GLN A 234 -9.59 20.79 11.06
N TYR A 235 -10.25 20.37 12.14
CA TYR A 235 -9.97 20.87 13.49
C TYR A 235 -8.58 20.49 13.96
N ALA A 236 -8.18 19.23 13.77
CA ALA A 236 -6.82 18.76 14.11
C ALA A 236 -5.75 19.56 13.36
N ARG A 237 -5.96 19.81 12.06
CA ARG A 237 -5.07 20.64 11.25
C ARG A 237 -4.94 22.07 11.80
N ALA A 238 -6.05 22.68 12.21
CA ALA A 238 -6.06 24.02 12.77
C ALA A 238 -5.28 24.07 14.10
N LEU A 239 -5.48 23.08 14.98
CA LEU A 239 -4.76 22.96 16.24
C LEU A 239 -3.25 22.79 16.03
N ILE A 240 -2.84 21.91 15.14
CA ILE A 240 -1.41 21.69 14.85
C ILE A 240 -0.78 22.98 14.33
N LYS A 241 -1.45 23.68 13.41
CA LYS A 241 -0.97 24.96 12.88
C LYS A 241 -0.85 26.06 13.95
N MET A 242 -1.76 26.06 14.92
CA MET A 242 -1.73 27.01 16.04
C MET A 242 -0.56 26.76 16.98
N HIS A 243 -0.22 25.47 17.23
CA HIS A 243 0.88 25.09 18.13
C HIS A 243 2.25 25.07 17.45
N ASN A 244 2.28 24.85 16.12
CA ASN A 244 3.50 24.80 15.32
C ASN A 244 3.35 25.67 14.05
N PRO A 245 3.40 27.03 14.17
CA PRO A 245 3.15 27.93 13.04
C PRO A 245 4.11 27.75 11.86
N GLU A 246 5.35 27.36 12.14
CA GLU A 246 6.42 27.13 11.15
C GLU A 246 6.32 25.80 10.43
N GLU A 247 5.41 24.91 10.84
CA GLU A 247 5.28 23.60 10.22
C GLU A 247 4.59 23.70 8.86
N GLN A 248 5.32 23.35 7.80
CA GLN A 248 4.76 23.24 6.47
C GLN A 248 3.97 21.93 6.37
N PHE A 249 2.66 22.04 6.40
CA PHE A 249 1.78 20.89 6.19
C PHE A 249 1.88 20.38 4.75
N ASP A 250 2.14 19.08 4.65
CA ASP A 250 1.93 18.36 3.42
C ASP A 250 0.41 18.44 3.05
N PRO A 251 0.04 18.98 1.88
CA PRO A 251 -1.36 19.09 1.48
C PRO A 251 -2.08 17.74 1.42
N ASP A 252 -1.34 16.64 1.26
CA ASP A 252 -1.88 15.30 1.22
C ASP A 252 -2.06 14.65 2.61
N MET A 253 -1.68 15.35 3.69
CA MET A 253 -1.79 14.82 5.07
C MET A 253 -3.26 14.63 5.51
N PHE A 254 -4.20 15.34 4.87
CA PHE A 254 -5.62 15.26 5.20
C PHE A 254 -6.44 15.19 3.91
N LEU A 255 -6.39 14.05 3.22
CA LEU A 255 -7.26 13.80 2.08
C LEU A 255 -8.71 13.76 2.55
N ARG A 256 -9.56 14.58 1.95
CA ARG A 256 -10.99 14.58 2.22
C ARG A 256 -11.62 13.34 1.60
N GLY A 257 -12.27 12.53 2.44
CA GLY A 257 -13.13 11.48 1.92
C GLY A 257 -14.47 12.04 1.42
N GLN A 258 -15.00 11.47 0.35
CA GLN A 258 -16.34 11.74 -0.19
C GLN A 258 -17.15 10.45 -0.15
N ALA A 259 -18.11 10.36 0.75
CA ALA A 259 -19.03 9.23 0.83
C ALA A 259 -20.32 9.51 0.02
N PHE A 260 -21.00 8.43 -0.40
CA PHE A 260 -22.15 8.51 -1.30
C PHE A 260 -23.42 7.90 -0.72
N ARG A 261 -23.27 7.09 0.33
CA ARG A 261 -24.40 6.42 0.98
C ARG A 261 -24.79 7.18 2.24
N HIS A 262 -26.06 7.47 2.41
CA HIS A 262 -26.58 7.99 3.66
C HIS A 262 -26.78 6.85 4.65
N GLY A 263 -26.56 7.12 5.93
CA GLY A 263 -26.76 6.25 7.07
C GLY A 263 -27.58 6.96 8.15
N GLU A 264 -27.61 6.39 9.31
CA GLU A 264 -28.14 7.06 10.50
C GLU A 264 -27.17 8.15 10.99
N GLY A 265 -27.68 9.13 11.73
CA GLY A 265 -26.88 10.23 12.26
C GLY A 265 -25.77 9.75 13.22
N VAL A 266 -24.72 10.53 13.36
CA VAL A 266 -23.60 10.25 14.27
C VAL A 266 -24.01 10.63 15.70
N THR A 267 -24.03 9.66 16.61
CA THR A 267 -24.23 9.88 18.03
C THR A 267 -22.90 9.82 18.78
N ILE A 268 -22.53 10.88 19.48
CA ILE A 268 -21.33 10.92 20.33
C ILE A 268 -21.78 10.64 21.75
N LYS A 269 -21.29 9.53 22.32
CA LYS A 269 -21.48 9.22 23.74
C LYS A 269 -20.20 9.54 24.50
N GLN A 270 -20.29 10.45 25.45
CA GLN A 270 -19.20 10.73 26.37
C GLN A 270 -19.33 9.80 27.57
N PHE A 271 -18.36 8.94 27.78
CA PHE A 271 -18.28 8.12 28.96
C PHE A 271 -17.36 8.80 29.97
N ASN A 272 -17.93 9.25 31.08
CA ASN A 272 -17.15 9.63 32.24
C ASN A 272 -16.69 8.34 32.92
N GLY A 273 -15.62 7.76 32.43
CA GLY A 273 -15.02 6.56 33.02
C GLY A 273 -14.19 6.93 34.21
N ASN A 274 -14.61 6.59 35.40
CA ASN A 274 -13.68 6.26 36.47
C ASN A 274 -13.12 4.87 36.10
N ALA A 275 -11.86 4.83 35.64
CA ALA A 275 -11.11 3.60 35.46
C ALA A 275 -10.64 3.07 36.81
#